data_f818b23909ab69a28b50b302395e8e1b
#
_entry.id   f818b23909ab69a28b50b302395e8e1b
#
_cell.length_a   1.000
_cell.length_b   1.000
_cell.length_c   1.000
_cell.angle_alpha   90.00
_cell.angle_beta   90.00
_cell.angle_gamma   90.00
#
_symmetry.space_group_name_H-M   'P 1'
#
loop_
_entity.id
_entity.type
_entity.pdbx_description
1 polymer ?
#
loop_
_entity_poly.entity_id
_entity_poly.type
_entity_poly.pdbx_seq_one_letter_code
_entity_poly.pdbx_strand_id
1 'polypeptide(L)'
;MKEYALLVFLTLCSAKPLFHPSYMTLKNMMLMDMEDEGDSDADNSLFPTREPVNPFFPFDLFSTCPFGCQCYSRVVHCSDLGLSSVPSNIPFDTRLVDLQNNKIKEIKENDFKGLTSLYALILNNNKLTKIHPKAFLTTKKLRRLYLSHNQLSEIPLNLPKSLAELRIHDNKVKKIQKETFKGMNALHVLEMSANPLDNNGIEPGAFEGVTVFHIRIAEAKLTSIPKELPSTLLELHLDYNKISVVELEDFKRYKDLQRLGLGNNRITDIENGSLANIPRVREIHLENNKLKKVPSGLQELKYLQIIFLHSNSITKVGVNDFCPTVPKMKKSLYSAISLSNNPVKYWEVQPATFRCVLSRMSVQLGNFRK
;
A
#
# COMPACT_ATOMS: atom_id res chain seq x y z
N MET A 1 -29.65 -41.66 -26.80
CA MET A 1 -30.12 -41.85 -25.40
C MET A 1 -28.98 -41.46 -24.49
N LYS A 2 -29.24 -40.43 -23.68
CA LYS A 2 -28.46 -39.91 -22.55
C LYS A 2 -27.10 -39.27 -22.84
N GLU A 3 -27.19 -37.97 -23.01
CA GLU A 3 -26.14 -36.99 -22.79
C GLU A 3 -25.63 -37.06 -21.35
N TYR A 4 -24.30 -36.99 -21.18
CA TYR A 4 -23.68 -36.54 -19.94
C TYR A 4 -22.89 -35.28 -20.24
N ALA A 5 -23.45 -34.15 -19.85
CA ALA A 5 -22.76 -32.86 -19.80
C ALA A 5 -21.72 -32.88 -18.68
N LEU A 6 -20.46 -32.85 -19.04
CA LEU A 6 -19.35 -32.68 -18.09
C LEU A 6 -19.11 -31.17 -17.88
N LEU A 7 -19.62 -30.66 -16.79
CA LEU A 7 -19.33 -29.30 -16.31
C LEU A 7 -17.85 -29.26 -15.87
N VAL A 8 -17.01 -28.71 -16.73
CA VAL A 8 -15.62 -28.36 -16.37
C VAL A 8 -15.67 -27.02 -15.64
N PHE A 9 -15.49 -27.06 -14.34
CA PHE A 9 -15.18 -25.87 -13.54
C PHE A 9 -13.81 -25.34 -13.97
N LEU A 10 -13.81 -24.32 -14.79
CA LEU A 10 -12.67 -23.45 -15.00
C LEU A 10 -12.45 -22.63 -13.73
N THR A 11 -11.64 -23.12 -12.81
CA THR A 11 -11.01 -22.29 -11.79
C THR A 11 -9.98 -21.41 -12.48
N LEU A 12 -10.40 -20.20 -12.83
CA LEU A 12 -9.53 -19.10 -13.12
C LEU A 12 -8.72 -18.80 -11.84
N CYS A 13 -7.52 -19.35 -11.76
CA CYS A 13 -6.50 -18.93 -10.83
C CYS A 13 -5.99 -17.56 -11.29
N SER A 14 -6.78 -16.51 -11.09
CA SER A 14 -6.25 -15.16 -11.05
C SER A 14 -5.40 -15.12 -9.78
N ALA A 15 -4.10 -15.01 -9.95
CA ALA A 15 -3.19 -14.68 -8.85
C ALA A 15 -3.62 -13.31 -8.30
N LYS A 16 -4.51 -13.31 -7.31
CA LYS A 16 -4.75 -12.13 -6.49
C LYS A 16 -3.43 -11.81 -5.79
N PRO A 17 -2.97 -10.56 -5.79
CA PRO A 17 -1.82 -10.19 -4.99
C PRO A 17 -2.12 -10.60 -3.54
N LEU A 18 -1.25 -11.42 -2.98
CA LEU A 18 -1.25 -11.77 -1.57
C LEU A 18 -1.20 -10.45 -0.77
N PHE A 19 -2.20 -10.29 0.10
CA PHE A 19 -2.44 -9.12 0.95
C PHE A 19 -3.12 -7.91 0.30
N HIS A 20 -4.37 -8.09 -0.13
CA HIS A 20 -5.38 -7.11 0.22
C HIS A 20 -6.16 -7.72 1.39
N PRO A 21 -5.99 -7.25 2.62
CA PRO A 21 -6.90 -7.61 3.68
C PRO A 21 -8.30 -7.22 3.21
N SER A 22 -9.27 -8.12 3.30
CA SER A 22 -10.66 -7.75 3.05
C SER A 22 -10.97 -6.54 3.93
N TYR A 23 -11.87 -5.66 3.49
CA TYR A 23 -12.32 -4.49 4.24
C TYR A 23 -12.60 -4.83 5.73
N MET A 24 -13.20 -5.98 6.00
CA MET A 24 -13.46 -6.47 7.37
C MET A 24 -12.18 -6.75 8.16
N THR A 25 -11.13 -7.27 7.53
CA THR A 25 -9.82 -7.51 8.16
C THR A 25 -9.11 -6.21 8.48
N LEU A 26 -9.16 -5.22 7.57
CA LEU A 26 -8.62 -3.87 7.79
C LEU A 26 -9.32 -3.15 8.95
N LYS A 27 -10.64 -3.27 9.00
CA LYS A 27 -11.46 -2.69 10.07
C LYS A 27 -11.14 -3.34 11.43
N ASN A 28 -11.01 -4.66 11.48
CA ASN A 28 -10.65 -5.38 12.71
C ASN A 28 -9.23 -5.05 13.16
N MET A 29 -8.27 -4.96 12.24
CA MET A 29 -6.90 -4.51 12.55
C MET A 29 -6.88 -3.06 13.07
N MET A 30 -7.68 -2.16 12.49
CA MET A 30 -7.81 -0.79 12.99
C MET A 30 -8.40 -0.71 14.39
N LEU A 31 -9.39 -1.56 14.69
CA LEU A 31 -10.01 -1.62 16.03
C LEU A 31 -9.01 -2.17 17.05
N MET A 32 -8.26 -3.22 16.73
CA MET A 32 -7.21 -3.78 17.60
C MET A 32 -6.10 -2.75 17.91
N ASP A 33 -5.58 -2.04 16.90
CA ASP A 33 -4.57 -0.98 17.12
C ASP A 33 -5.13 0.20 17.95
N MET A 34 -6.46 0.35 18.02
CA MET A 34 -7.11 1.38 18.84
C MET A 34 -7.28 0.96 20.29
N GLU A 35 -7.25 -0.35 20.59
CA GLU A 35 -7.34 -0.91 21.95
C GLU A 35 -5.97 -0.97 22.63
N ASP A 36 -4.87 -1.11 21.84
CA ASP A 36 -3.50 -1.17 22.39
C ASP A 36 -2.94 0.20 22.84
N GLU A 37 -3.55 1.33 22.41
CA GLU A 37 -3.24 2.66 22.92
C GLU A 37 -4.11 3.02 24.17
N GLY A 38 -4.34 2.06 25.05
CA GLY A 38 -5.03 2.25 26.33
C GLY A 38 -4.23 3.13 27.28
N ASP A 39 -4.88 4.16 27.81
CA ASP A 39 -4.36 5.08 28.82
C ASP A 39 -3.62 4.32 29.93
N SER A 40 -2.32 4.57 30.04
CA SER A 40 -1.49 4.16 31.18
C SER A 40 -1.61 5.17 32.33
N ASP A 41 -2.84 5.43 32.79
CA ASP A 41 -3.10 6.11 34.05
C ASP A 41 -4.12 5.29 34.84
N ALA A 42 -3.66 4.16 35.36
CA ALA A 42 -4.38 3.41 36.38
C ALA A 42 -3.92 3.87 37.75
N ASP A 43 -4.59 4.85 38.30
CA ASP A 43 -4.53 5.18 39.72
C ASP A 43 -5.28 4.08 40.51
N ASN A 44 -4.54 3.42 41.37
CA ASN A 44 -4.98 2.31 42.20
C ASN A 44 -5.67 2.88 43.43
N SER A 45 -7.01 2.99 43.47
CA SER A 45 -7.72 3.19 44.75
C SER A 45 -9.12 2.57 44.74
N LEU A 46 -9.21 1.52 45.54
CA LEU A 46 -10.33 1.10 46.42
C LEU A 46 -11.78 1.24 45.90
N PHE A 47 -12.42 0.09 45.82
CA PHE A 47 -13.88 -0.07 45.70
C PHE A 47 -14.67 0.79 46.72
N PRO A 48 -15.65 1.56 46.26
CA PRO A 48 -16.75 1.97 47.13
C PRO A 48 -18.02 1.15 46.85
N THR A 49 -18.66 0.84 47.95
CA THR A 49 -19.93 0.18 48.18
C THR A 49 -21.08 0.71 47.30
N ARG A 50 -21.95 -0.23 46.85
CA ARG A 50 -23.21 0.07 46.16
C ARG A 50 -24.08 1.02 46.98
N GLU A 51 -24.34 2.21 46.44
CA GLU A 51 -25.47 3.06 46.80
C GLU A 51 -26.66 2.83 45.86
N PRO A 52 -27.91 3.03 46.32
CA PRO A 52 -29.10 2.70 45.54
C PRO A 52 -29.28 3.67 44.37
N VAL A 53 -29.55 3.11 43.20
CA VAL A 53 -29.77 3.83 41.93
C VAL A 53 -31.01 4.74 42.04
N ASN A 54 -30.80 6.03 41.98
CA ASN A 54 -31.87 7.03 41.89
C ASN A 54 -32.46 7.05 40.46
N PRO A 55 -33.75 6.76 40.23
CA PRO A 55 -34.31 6.62 38.88
C PRO A 55 -34.65 7.96 38.15
N PHE A 56 -34.16 9.07 38.64
CA PHE A 56 -34.36 10.38 38.03
C PHE A 56 -33.02 11.05 37.71
N PHE A 57 -32.25 10.49 36.77
CA PHE A 57 -31.37 11.33 35.97
C PHE A 57 -32.06 11.77 34.70
N PRO A 58 -32.07 13.07 34.39
CA PRO A 58 -32.58 13.53 33.10
C PRO A 58 -31.78 12.80 32.04
N PHE A 59 -32.49 12.25 31.05
CA PHE A 59 -31.91 11.60 29.88
C PHE A 59 -30.78 12.48 29.40
N ASP A 60 -29.55 11.98 29.58
CA ASP A 60 -28.34 12.66 29.24
C ASP A 60 -28.41 13.16 27.80
N LEU A 61 -27.86 14.34 27.62
CA LEU A 61 -27.35 14.84 26.33
C LEU A 61 -26.28 13.87 25.77
N PHE A 62 -26.62 12.59 25.63
CA PHE A 62 -25.81 11.68 24.81
C PHE A 62 -25.93 12.19 23.39
N SER A 63 -24.77 12.57 22.85
CA SER A 63 -24.62 12.94 21.45
C SER A 63 -25.37 11.91 20.60
N THR A 64 -26.54 12.29 20.13
CA THR A 64 -27.38 11.42 19.31
C THR A 64 -26.62 11.05 18.08
N CYS A 65 -26.52 9.76 17.80
CA CYS A 65 -25.92 9.25 16.56
C CYS A 65 -26.52 9.98 15.35
N PRO A 66 -25.76 10.39 14.36
CA PRO A 66 -26.29 11.03 13.17
C PRO A 66 -27.39 10.19 12.53
N PHE A 67 -28.44 10.84 12.05
CA PHE A 67 -29.59 10.15 11.46
C PHE A 67 -29.18 9.17 10.36
N GLY A 68 -29.66 7.94 10.45
CA GLY A 68 -29.35 6.84 9.55
C GLY A 68 -28.01 6.14 9.80
N CYS A 69 -27.12 6.71 10.60
CA CYS A 69 -25.87 6.08 10.98
C CYS A 69 -26.02 5.10 12.15
N GLN A 70 -25.00 4.29 12.39
CA GLN A 70 -24.90 3.41 13.56
C GLN A 70 -23.69 3.84 14.39
N CYS A 71 -23.88 3.99 15.70
CA CYS A 71 -22.81 4.40 16.60
C CYS A 71 -22.61 3.37 17.70
N TYR A 72 -21.39 2.89 17.87
CA TYR A 72 -21.00 2.00 18.96
C TYR A 72 -19.49 2.10 19.24
N SER A 73 -19.09 1.98 20.48
CA SER A 73 -17.69 1.97 20.89
C SER A 73 -16.84 3.08 20.24
N ARG A 74 -17.33 4.33 20.24
CA ARG A 74 -16.66 5.50 19.65
C ARG A 74 -16.43 5.41 18.13
N VAL A 75 -17.17 4.54 17.45
CA VAL A 75 -17.17 4.37 15.99
C VAL A 75 -18.52 4.81 15.44
N VAL A 76 -18.49 5.64 14.40
CA VAL A 76 -19.68 6.11 13.68
C VAL A 76 -19.67 5.55 12.27
N HIS A 77 -20.63 4.66 11.99
CA HIS A 77 -20.82 4.05 10.69
C HIS A 77 -21.95 4.72 9.93
N CYS A 78 -21.60 5.36 8.83
CA CYS A 78 -22.53 6.02 7.91
C CYS A 78 -22.28 5.56 6.46
N SER A 79 -21.76 4.34 6.25
CA SER A 79 -21.51 3.80 4.91
C SER A 79 -22.80 3.43 4.19
N ASP A 80 -22.79 3.51 2.86
CA ASP A 80 -23.88 3.04 1.97
C ASP A 80 -25.25 3.76 2.17
N LEU A 81 -25.26 4.97 2.72
CA LEU A 81 -26.49 5.72 3.03
C LEU A 81 -26.88 6.71 1.93
N GLY A 82 -26.09 6.83 0.85
CA GLY A 82 -26.36 7.79 -0.22
C GLY A 82 -26.18 9.25 0.19
N LEU A 83 -25.43 9.54 1.26
CA LEU A 83 -25.18 10.87 1.81
C LEU A 83 -24.52 11.77 0.77
N SER A 84 -25.00 13.00 0.65
CA SER A 84 -24.42 14.04 -0.23
C SER A 84 -23.46 14.98 0.50
N SER A 85 -23.44 14.94 1.83
CA SER A 85 -22.56 15.73 2.72
C SER A 85 -22.24 14.92 3.97
N VAL A 86 -21.23 15.36 4.71
CA VAL A 86 -20.91 14.81 6.03
C VAL A 86 -22.10 15.07 6.96
N PRO A 87 -22.59 14.07 7.71
CA PRO A 87 -23.71 14.26 8.63
C PRO A 87 -23.31 15.17 9.80
N SER A 88 -24.27 15.94 10.30
CA SER A 88 -24.12 16.72 11.53
C SER A 88 -24.21 15.81 12.77
N ASN A 89 -23.83 16.35 13.93
CA ASN A 89 -23.97 15.69 15.24
C ASN A 89 -23.16 14.39 15.40
N ILE A 90 -21.99 14.30 14.75
CA ILE A 90 -21.03 13.23 15.05
C ILE A 90 -20.55 13.41 16.50
N PRO A 91 -20.65 12.37 17.37
CA PRO A 91 -20.17 12.44 18.75
C PRO A 91 -18.73 12.94 18.85
N PHE A 92 -18.45 13.87 19.76
CA PHE A 92 -17.16 14.54 19.87
C PHE A 92 -16.03 13.60 20.31
N ASP A 93 -16.34 12.50 20.99
CA ASP A 93 -15.38 11.49 21.44
C ASP A 93 -15.10 10.39 20.40
N THR A 94 -15.71 10.52 19.19
CA THR A 94 -15.55 9.54 18.10
C THR A 94 -14.10 9.37 17.71
N ARG A 95 -13.66 8.11 17.60
CA ARG A 95 -12.33 7.73 17.13
C ARG A 95 -12.29 7.31 15.67
N LEU A 96 -13.34 6.72 15.16
CA LEU A 96 -13.46 6.33 13.75
C LEU A 96 -14.77 6.82 13.15
N VAL A 97 -14.69 7.45 11.99
CA VAL A 97 -15.84 7.80 11.15
C VAL A 97 -15.73 7.09 9.82
N ASP A 98 -16.73 6.29 9.50
CA ASP A 98 -16.85 5.56 8.24
C ASP A 98 -17.97 6.19 7.39
N LEU A 99 -17.58 6.88 6.33
CA LEU A 99 -18.44 7.56 5.36
C LEU A 99 -18.30 6.98 3.95
N GLN A 100 -17.74 5.77 3.82
CA GLN A 100 -17.54 5.17 2.50
C GLN A 100 -18.84 4.92 1.75
N ASN A 101 -18.73 4.73 0.43
CA ASN A 101 -19.84 4.36 -0.46
C ASN A 101 -21.02 5.35 -0.39
N ASN A 102 -20.72 6.64 -0.37
CA ASN A 102 -21.71 7.70 -0.38
C ASN A 102 -21.60 8.59 -1.64
N LYS A 103 -22.22 9.74 -1.63
CA LYS A 103 -22.23 10.69 -2.76
C LYS A 103 -21.67 12.05 -2.37
N ILE A 104 -20.80 12.09 -1.36
CA ILE A 104 -20.22 13.34 -0.81
C ILE A 104 -19.31 13.95 -1.88
N LYS A 105 -19.51 15.23 -2.20
CA LYS A 105 -18.79 15.95 -3.24
C LYS A 105 -17.66 16.82 -2.69
N GLU A 106 -17.81 17.32 -1.48
CA GLU A 106 -16.82 18.17 -0.82
C GLU A 106 -16.80 17.95 0.69
N ILE A 107 -15.67 18.20 1.31
CA ILE A 107 -15.53 18.34 2.76
C ILE A 107 -15.35 19.80 3.09
N LYS A 108 -16.22 20.32 3.97
CA LYS A 108 -16.27 21.71 4.38
C LYS A 108 -15.37 21.98 5.60
N GLU A 109 -15.12 23.24 5.89
CA GLU A 109 -14.25 23.69 6.98
C GLU A 109 -14.60 23.08 8.34
N ASN A 110 -15.89 22.98 8.64
CA ASN A 110 -16.38 22.60 9.97
C ASN A 110 -16.94 21.16 10.05
N ASP A 111 -16.82 20.36 9.00
CA ASP A 111 -17.43 19.02 8.97
C ASP A 111 -16.89 18.08 10.06
N PHE A 112 -15.63 18.27 10.47
CA PHE A 112 -15.00 17.49 11.55
C PHE A 112 -14.56 18.35 12.73
N LYS A 113 -15.15 19.55 12.86
CA LYS A 113 -14.83 20.47 13.95
C LYS A 113 -15.20 19.84 15.31
N GLY A 114 -14.25 19.89 16.25
CA GLY A 114 -14.44 19.36 17.61
C GLY A 114 -14.15 17.86 17.75
N LEU A 115 -13.93 17.12 16.66
CA LEU A 115 -13.57 15.69 16.73
C LEU A 115 -12.10 15.51 17.10
N THR A 116 -11.72 15.93 18.30
CA THR A 116 -10.33 15.92 18.76
C THR A 116 -9.79 14.52 19.03
N SER A 117 -10.66 13.54 19.21
CA SER A 117 -10.33 12.14 19.41
C SER A 117 -10.28 11.33 18.11
N LEU A 118 -10.60 11.94 16.95
CA LEU A 118 -10.66 11.24 15.68
C LEU A 118 -9.28 10.68 15.28
N TYR A 119 -9.23 9.36 15.16
CA TYR A 119 -8.03 8.58 14.82
C TYR A 119 -8.04 8.07 13.37
N ALA A 120 -9.20 7.63 12.89
CA ALA A 120 -9.36 7.14 11.52
C ALA A 120 -10.60 7.76 10.85
N LEU A 121 -10.43 8.14 9.57
CA LEU A 121 -11.50 8.68 8.73
C LEU A 121 -11.51 7.96 7.38
N ILE A 122 -12.64 7.34 7.05
CA ILE A 122 -12.83 6.57 5.82
C ILE A 122 -13.83 7.30 4.93
N LEU A 123 -13.37 7.78 3.79
CA LEU A 123 -14.16 8.53 2.78
C LEU A 123 -14.06 7.86 1.40
N ASN A 124 -13.67 6.59 1.36
CA ASN A 124 -13.52 5.85 0.10
C ASN A 124 -14.83 5.79 -0.69
N ASN A 125 -14.71 5.72 -2.02
CA ASN A 125 -15.84 5.54 -2.91
C ASN A 125 -16.95 6.62 -2.68
N ASN A 126 -16.53 7.86 -2.82
CA ASN A 126 -17.39 9.03 -2.81
C ASN A 126 -17.24 9.82 -4.13
N LYS A 127 -17.67 11.06 -4.17
CA LYS A 127 -17.55 11.95 -5.33
C LYS A 127 -16.73 13.20 -5.00
N LEU A 128 -15.79 13.07 -4.05
CA LEU A 128 -15.01 14.19 -3.55
C LEU A 128 -14.18 14.83 -4.65
N THR A 129 -14.42 16.11 -4.88
CA THR A 129 -13.62 16.96 -5.78
C THR A 129 -12.78 17.98 -5.00
N LYS A 130 -13.16 18.26 -3.75
CA LYS A 130 -12.55 19.30 -2.93
C LYS A 130 -12.61 18.95 -1.44
N ILE A 131 -11.52 19.28 -0.74
CA ILE A 131 -11.45 19.25 0.72
C ILE A 131 -10.98 20.64 1.18
N HIS A 132 -11.73 21.25 2.08
CA HIS A 132 -11.40 22.59 2.58
C HIS A 132 -10.05 22.55 3.33
N PRO A 133 -9.12 23.51 3.11
CA PRO A 133 -7.79 23.49 3.72
C PRO A 133 -7.76 23.46 5.25
N LYS A 134 -8.86 23.86 5.89
CA LYS A 134 -8.99 23.86 7.35
C LYS A 134 -9.87 22.70 7.88
N ALA A 135 -10.30 21.76 7.02
CA ALA A 135 -11.19 20.67 7.41
C ALA A 135 -10.64 19.80 8.55
N PHE A 136 -9.32 19.65 8.61
CA PHE A 136 -8.64 18.82 9.59
C PHE A 136 -7.96 19.61 10.72
N LEU A 137 -8.27 20.89 10.89
CA LEU A 137 -7.58 21.77 11.85
C LEU A 137 -7.67 21.26 13.29
N THR A 138 -8.81 20.65 13.67
CA THR A 138 -9.06 20.18 15.04
C THR A 138 -8.78 18.70 15.24
N THR A 139 -8.58 17.91 14.15
CA THR A 139 -8.38 16.47 14.21
C THR A 139 -6.90 16.10 14.44
N LYS A 140 -6.32 16.59 15.53
CA LYS A 140 -4.88 16.48 15.82
C LYS A 140 -4.41 15.05 16.13
N LYS A 141 -5.33 14.11 16.37
CA LYS A 141 -5.04 12.68 16.59
C LYS A 141 -5.30 11.82 15.34
N LEU A 142 -5.66 12.41 14.20
CA LEU A 142 -5.94 11.67 12.98
C LEU A 142 -4.67 11.02 12.43
N ARG A 143 -4.64 9.67 12.44
CA ARG A 143 -3.52 8.85 11.97
C ARG A 143 -3.79 8.16 10.64
N ARG A 144 -5.05 7.87 10.31
CA ARG A 144 -5.43 7.18 9.07
C ARG A 144 -6.48 7.97 8.32
N LEU A 145 -6.18 8.31 7.07
CA LEU A 145 -7.09 9.03 6.17
C LEU A 145 -7.21 8.28 4.85
N TYR A 146 -8.41 7.79 4.54
CA TYR A 146 -8.69 7.03 3.34
C TYR A 146 -9.63 7.80 2.43
N LEU A 147 -9.11 8.21 1.28
CA LEU A 147 -9.74 9.06 0.26
C LEU A 147 -9.82 8.38 -1.10
N SER A 148 -9.62 7.07 -1.17
CA SER A 148 -9.54 6.34 -2.43
C SER A 148 -10.87 6.28 -3.17
N HIS A 149 -10.81 6.09 -4.50
CA HIS A 149 -12.01 6.06 -5.37
C HIS A 149 -12.84 7.35 -5.24
N ASN A 150 -12.21 8.49 -5.52
CA ASN A 150 -12.81 9.81 -5.53
C ASN A 150 -12.44 10.61 -6.80
N GLN A 151 -12.58 11.91 -6.79
CA GLN A 151 -12.29 12.77 -7.94
C GLN A 151 -11.34 13.91 -7.59
N LEU A 152 -10.52 13.74 -6.56
CA LEU A 152 -9.56 14.74 -6.10
C LEU A 152 -8.47 14.97 -7.15
N SER A 153 -8.23 16.21 -7.53
CA SER A 153 -7.20 16.60 -8.50
C SER A 153 -5.84 16.92 -7.84
N GLU A 154 -5.84 17.04 -6.52
CA GLU A 154 -4.65 17.35 -5.71
C GLU A 154 -4.72 16.64 -4.36
N ILE A 155 -3.57 16.51 -3.72
CA ILE A 155 -3.49 16.05 -2.33
C ILE A 155 -4.02 17.18 -1.43
N PRO A 156 -4.91 16.88 -0.45
CA PRO A 156 -5.45 17.92 0.43
C PRO A 156 -4.34 18.68 1.16
N LEU A 157 -4.50 20.00 1.23
CA LEU A 157 -3.57 20.87 1.96
C LEU A 157 -3.78 20.78 3.47
N ASN A 158 -2.74 21.10 4.22
CA ASN A 158 -2.78 21.18 5.69
C ASN A 158 -3.28 19.90 6.37
N LEU A 159 -2.87 18.74 5.86
CA LEU A 159 -3.10 17.47 6.52
C LEU A 159 -2.50 17.47 7.94
N PRO A 160 -3.13 16.78 8.90
CA PRO A 160 -2.62 16.69 10.27
C PRO A 160 -1.20 16.11 10.32
N LYS A 161 -0.32 16.71 11.10
CA LYS A 161 1.07 16.21 11.28
C LYS A 161 1.13 14.84 11.97
N SER A 162 0.05 14.45 12.63
CA SER A 162 -0.13 13.11 13.24
C SER A 162 -0.40 12.02 12.22
N LEU A 163 -0.73 12.37 10.96
CA LEU A 163 -1.13 11.39 9.96
C LEU A 163 0.00 10.40 9.68
N ALA A 164 -0.28 9.10 9.87
CA ALA A 164 0.66 8.01 9.65
C ALA A 164 0.40 7.28 8.33
N GLU A 165 -0.85 7.27 7.87
CA GLU A 165 -1.25 6.56 6.67
C GLU A 165 -2.22 7.41 5.84
N LEU A 166 -1.85 7.65 4.58
CA LEU A 166 -2.68 8.29 3.58
C LEU A 166 -2.92 7.34 2.41
N ARG A 167 -4.19 7.02 2.13
CA ARG A 167 -4.60 6.31 0.92
C ARG A 167 -5.47 7.22 0.05
N ILE A 168 -4.99 7.50 -1.16
CA ILE A 168 -5.63 8.40 -2.12
C ILE A 168 -5.59 7.81 -3.54
N HIS A 169 -5.55 6.48 -3.66
CA HIS A 169 -5.56 5.81 -4.96
C HIS A 169 -6.89 5.99 -5.69
N ASP A 170 -6.85 5.81 -7.00
CA ASP A 170 -8.00 6.01 -7.89
C ASP A 170 -8.64 7.40 -7.69
N ASN A 171 -7.85 8.41 -8.01
CA ASN A 171 -8.22 9.82 -8.02
C ASN A 171 -7.68 10.51 -9.30
N LYS A 172 -7.63 11.82 -9.32
CA LYS A 172 -7.16 12.62 -10.47
C LYS A 172 -5.91 13.42 -10.13
N VAL A 173 -5.13 12.99 -9.14
CA VAL A 173 -3.93 13.69 -8.68
C VAL A 173 -2.85 13.60 -9.75
N LYS A 174 -2.37 14.77 -10.21
CA LYS A 174 -1.33 14.90 -11.24
C LYS A 174 0.00 15.36 -10.68
N LYS A 175 0.01 15.98 -9.50
CA LYS A 175 1.21 16.60 -8.92
C LYS A 175 1.32 16.33 -7.42
N ILE A 176 2.55 16.16 -6.97
CA ILE A 176 2.99 16.24 -5.57
C ILE A 176 3.90 17.46 -5.50
N GLN A 177 3.39 18.54 -4.91
CA GLN A 177 4.12 19.80 -4.82
C GLN A 177 5.21 19.71 -3.75
N LYS A 178 6.20 20.57 -3.88
CA LYS A 178 7.24 20.77 -2.90
C LYS A 178 6.64 21.02 -1.55
N GLU A 179 6.65 20.77 -0.56
CA GLU A 179 6.00 21.10 0.74
C GLU A 179 4.67 20.39 1.02
N THR A 180 4.14 19.57 0.08
CA THR A 180 2.88 18.84 0.31
C THR A 180 2.93 18.05 1.63
N PHE A 181 4.05 17.41 1.93
CA PHE A 181 4.23 16.58 3.13
C PHE A 181 5.11 17.22 4.20
N LYS A 182 5.41 18.52 4.10
CA LYS A 182 6.31 19.21 5.02
C LYS A 182 5.89 19.08 6.49
N GLY A 183 6.78 18.56 7.30
CA GLY A 183 6.58 18.37 8.74
C GLY A 183 5.66 17.22 9.11
N MET A 184 5.27 16.35 8.15
CA MET A 184 4.50 15.15 8.39
C MET A 184 5.41 13.96 8.79
N ASN A 185 6.12 14.09 9.90
CA ASN A 185 7.13 13.13 10.33
C ASN A 185 6.54 11.77 10.77
N ALA A 186 5.24 11.73 11.00
CA ALA A 186 4.53 10.49 11.33
C ALA A 186 4.04 9.73 10.10
N LEU A 187 4.17 10.29 8.88
CA LEU A 187 3.66 9.65 7.66
C LEU A 187 4.58 8.49 7.25
N HIS A 188 4.09 7.27 7.41
CA HIS A 188 4.83 6.03 7.12
C HIS A 188 4.32 5.33 5.87
N VAL A 189 3.03 5.46 5.54
CA VAL A 189 2.40 4.78 4.40
C VAL A 189 1.72 5.78 3.47
N LEU A 190 2.08 5.73 2.19
CA LEU A 190 1.49 6.54 1.13
C LEU A 190 1.06 5.65 -0.04
N GLU A 191 -0.25 5.52 -0.26
CA GLU A 191 -0.84 4.78 -1.37
C GLU A 191 -1.52 5.75 -2.34
N MET A 192 -0.95 5.88 -3.54
CA MET A 192 -1.37 6.85 -4.56
C MET A 192 -1.61 6.21 -5.95
N SER A 193 -1.75 4.90 -6.01
CA SER A 193 -1.95 4.19 -7.28
C SER A 193 -3.16 4.69 -8.06
N ALA A 194 -3.23 4.39 -9.35
CA ALA A 194 -4.34 4.79 -10.23
C ALA A 194 -4.64 6.30 -10.20
N ASN A 195 -3.58 7.10 -10.13
CA ASN A 195 -3.63 8.55 -10.35
C ASN A 195 -2.86 8.91 -11.63
N PRO A 196 -3.24 9.97 -12.36
CA PRO A 196 -2.55 10.35 -13.60
C PRO A 196 -1.21 11.07 -13.35
N LEU A 197 -0.47 10.65 -12.33
CA LEU A 197 0.83 11.17 -11.92
C LEU A 197 1.93 10.69 -12.87
N ASP A 198 2.75 11.61 -13.38
CA ASP A 198 3.95 11.32 -14.15
C ASP A 198 5.21 11.79 -13.40
N ASN A 199 6.39 11.57 -13.99
CA ASN A 199 7.65 11.95 -13.35
C ASN A 199 7.77 13.47 -13.11
N ASN A 200 7.23 14.30 -14.03
CA ASN A 200 7.25 15.76 -13.89
C ASN A 200 6.27 16.26 -12.82
N GLY A 201 5.30 15.43 -12.48
CA GLY A 201 4.33 15.72 -11.42
C GLY A 201 4.90 15.57 -10.01
N ILE A 202 6.07 14.97 -9.84
CA ILE A 202 6.74 14.85 -8.53
C ILE A 202 7.78 15.98 -8.46
N GLU A 203 7.46 17.05 -7.74
CA GLU A 203 8.36 18.19 -7.63
C GLU A 203 9.61 17.84 -6.81
N PRO A 204 10.79 18.36 -7.20
CA PRO A 204 12.01 18.22 -6.40
C PRO A 204 11.80 18.69 -4.96
N GLY A 205 12.18 17.86 -3.99
CA GLY A 205 11.98 18.14 -2.56
C GLY A 205 10.56 17.88 -2.03
N ALA A 206 9.66 17.28 -2.83
CA ALA A 206 8.29 16.93 -2.41
C ALA A 206 8.25 16.04 -1.15
N PHE A 207 9.29 15.23 -0.96
CA PHE A 207 9.45 14.32 0.19
C PHE A 207 10.56 14.75 1.15
N GLU A 208 10.98 16.01 1.10
CA GLU A 208 12.04 16.50 1.97
C GLU A 208 11.62 16.47 3.45
N GLY A 209 12.44 15.83 4.30
CA GLY A 209 12.23 15.77 5.75
C GLY A 209 11.13 14.82 6.22
N VAL A 210 10.59 13.95 5.34
CA VAL A 210 9.60 12.93 5.75
C VAL A 210 10.20 11.53 5.82
N THR A 211 9.64 10.70 6.71
CA THR A 211 10.12 9.35 7.01
C THR A 211 9.08 8.32 6.54
N VAL A 212 8.90 8.22 5.21
CA VAL A 212 7.96 7.23 4.65
C VAL A 212 8.67 5.90 4.44
N PHE A 213 8.04 4.80 4.88
CA PHE A 213 8.56 3.44 4.73
C PHE A 213 7.92 2.68 3.57
N HIS A 214 6.69 3.02 3.21
CA HIS A 214 5.94 2.35 2.17
C HIS A 214 5.34 3.37 1.20
N ILE A 215 5.74 3.30 -0.06
CA ILE A 215 5.16 4.09 -1.15
C ILE A 215 4.65 3.15 -2.25
N ARG A 216 3.41 3.40 -2.66
CA ARG A 216 2.82 2.76 -3.83
C ARG A 216 2.29 3.79 -4.82
N ILE A 217 2.84 3.79 -6.04
CA ILE A 217 2.45 4.63 -7.19
C ILE A 217 2.32 3.69 -8.39
N ALA A 218 1.43 2.73 -8.28
CA ALA A 218 1.11 1.81 -9.37
C ALA A 218 0.03 2.43 -10.28
N GLU A 219 -0.13 1.88 -11.50
CA GLU A 219 -1.16 2.33 -12.44
C GLU A 219 -1.15 3.85 -12.69
N ALA A 220 0.04 4.46 -12.70
CA ALA A 220 0.25 5.87 -12.99
C ALA A 220 0.85 6.07 -14.40
N LYS A 221 1.55 7.16 -14.63
CA LYS A 221 2.15 7.47 -15.92
C LYS A 221 3.68 7.58 -15.87
N LEU A 222 4.30 6.95 -14.87
CA LEU A 222 5.75 7.00 -14.68
C LEU A 222 6.47 6.31 -15.84
N THR A 223 7.49 6.97 -16.39
CA THR A 223 8.35 6.46 -17.46
C THR A 223 9.74 6.06 -16.98
N SER A 224 10.11 6.49 -15.79
CA SER A 224 11.34 6.14 -15.07
C SER A 224 11.06 6.05 -13.57
N ILE A 225 12.00 5.49 -12.81
CA ILE A 225 11.92 5.45 -11.35
C ILE A 225 12.09 6.86 -10.79
N PRO A 226 11.19 7.36 -9.91
CA PRO A 226 11.35 8.68 -9.32
C PRO A 226 12.61 8.75 -8.44
N LYS A 227 13.45 9.77 -8.66
CA LYS A 227 14.79 9.84 -8.06
C LYS A 227 14.82 10.40 -6.64
N GLU A 228 13.76 11.12 -6.23
CA GLU A 228 13.77 11.87 -4.96
C GLU A 228 12.76 11.37 -3.92
N LEU A 229 12.42 10.08 -3.98
CA LEU A 229 11.61 9.47 -2.92
C LEU A 229 12.41 9.34 -1.62
N PRO A 230 11.75 9.17 -0.46
CA PRO A 230 12.43 9.05 0.83
C PRO A 230 13.46 7.91 0.86
N SER A 231 14.64 8.18 1.42
CA SER A 231 15.70 7.16 1.57
C SER A 231 15.36 6.09 2.61
N THR A 232 14.34 6.32 3.43
CA THR A 232 13.85 5.42 4.48
C THR A 232 12.96 4.30 3.97
N LEU A 233 12.70 4.24 2.66
CA LEU A 233 11.80 3.25 2.07
C LEU A 233 12.23 1.81 2.38
N LEU A 234 11.26 1.03 2.86
CA LEU A 234 11.31 -0.42 2.99
C LEU A 234 10.58 -1.11 1.84
N GLU A 235 9.50 -0.49 1.35
CA GLU A 235 8.71 -1.01 0.24
C GLU A 235 8.43 0.08 -0.80
N LEU A 236 8.70 -0.23 -2.06
CA LEU A 236 8.43 0.64 -3.21
C LEU A 236 7.71 -0.14 -4.29
N HIS A 237 6.48 0.25 -4.60
CA HIS A 237 5.65 -0.37 -5.62
C HIS A 237 5.35 0.61 -6.75
N LEU A 238 5.89 0.33 -7.93
CA LEU A 238 5.75 1.10 -9.16
C LEU A 238 5.18 0.24 -10.31
N ASP A 239 4.42 -0.78 -9.96
CA ASP A 239 3.83 -1.72 -10.92
C ASP A 239 2.84 -1.00 -11.86
N TYR A 240 2.57 -1.58 -13.03
CA TYR A 240 1.60 -1.04 -14.01
C TYR A 240 1.89 0.39 -14.45
N ASN A 241 3.16 0.73 -14.64
CA ASN A 241 3.59 2.01 -15.18
C ASN A 241 4.16 1.84 -16.62
N LYS A 242 4.95 2.80 -17.06
CA LYS A 242 5.57 2.82 -18.39
C LYS A 242 7.10 2.85 -18.31
N ILE A 243 7.66 2.41 -17.21
CA ILE A 243 9.11 2.39 -16.96
C ILE A 243 9.77 1.48 -18.00
N SER A 244 10.79 1.97 -18.67
CA SER A 244 11.44 1.28 -19.79
C SER A 244 12.85 0.78 -19.48
N VAL A 245 13.54 1.43 -18.57
CA VAL A 245 14.90 1.09 -18.13
C VAL A 245 15.04 1.32 -16.63
N VAL A 246 15.86 0.52 -15.98
CA VAL A 246 16.34 0.77 -14.61
C VAL A 246 17.79 1.22 -14.71
N GLU A 247 18.04 2.46 -14.33
CA GLU A 247 19.37 3.08 -14.39
C GLU A 247 20.20 2.73 -13.13
N LEU A 248 21.51 2.84 -13.22
CA LEU A 248 22.45 2.53 -12.13
C LEU A 248 22.16 3.33 -10.85
N GLU A 249 21.77 4.58 -11.02
CA GLU A 249 21.56 5.54 -9.91
C GLU A 249 20.18 5.43 -9.27
N ASP A 250 19.20 4.74 -9.90
CA ASP A 250 17.80 4.75 -9.48
C ASP A 250 17.57 4.27 -8.04
N PHE A 251 18.40 3.34 -7.58
CA PHE A 251 18.25 2.76 -6.23
C PHE A 251 19.32 3.21 -5.24
N LYS A 252 20.19 4.14 -5.61
CA LYS A 252 21.35 4.51 -4.79
C LYS A 252 20.99 4.98 -3.37
N ARG A 253 19.81 5.56 -3.22
CA ARG A 253 19.30 6.08 -1.95
C ARG A 253 18.59 5.05 -1.06
N TYR A 254 18.13 3.91 -1.62
CA TYR A 254 17.20 3.00 -0.94
C TYR A 254 17.89 1.78 -0.31
N LYS A 255 18.88 2.04 0.57
CA LYS A 255 19.74 0.99 1.16
C LYS A 255 19.00 -0.04 2.01
N ASP A 256 17.86 0.35 2.58
CA ASP A 256 17.06 -0.49 3.46
C ASP A 256 15.86 -1.14 2.75
N LEU A 257 15.72 -0.93 1.42
CA LEU A 257 14.60 -1.45 0.66
C LEU A 257 14.55 -2.98 0.75
N GLN A 258 13.38 -3.50 1.11
CA GLN A 258 13.12 -4.93 1.29
C GLN A 258 12.22 -5.50 0.19
N ARG A 259 11.32 -4.67 -0.35
CA ARG A 259 10.38 -5.09 -1.40
C ARG A 259 10.33 -4.08 -2.54
N LEU A 260 10.51 -4.56 -3.78
CA LEU A 260 10.51 -3.75 -4.99
C LEU A 260 9.49 -4.29 -6.00
N GLY A 261 8.47 -3.51 -6.31
CA GLY A 261 7.46 -3.80 -7.33
C GLY A 261 7.72 -2.99 -8.61
N LEU A 262 8.05 -3.67 -9.69
CA LEU A 262 8.25 -3.15 -11.04
C LEU A 262 7.52 -4.01 -12.08
N GLY A 263 6.62 -4.86 -11.65
CA GLY A 263 5.81 -5.70 -12.54
C GLY A 263 4.93 -4.89 -13.48
N ASN A 264 4.56 -5.47 -14.63
CA ASN A 264 3.64 -4.84 -15.57
C ASN A 264 4.12 -3.45 -16.06
N ASN A 265 5.41 -3.36 -16.40
CA ASN A 265 6.04 -2.19 -16.99
C ASN A 265 6.51 -2.48 -18.43
N ARG A 266 7.46 -1.70 -18.93
CA ARG A 266 8.03 -1.86 -20.28
C ARG A 266 9.54 -2.08 -20.23
N ILE A 267 10.06 -2.58 -19.11
CA ILE A 267 11.50 -2.65 -18.82
C ILE A 267 12.16 -3.60 -19.80
N THR A 268 13.10 -3.07 -20.58
CA THR A 268 13.92 -3.82 -21.54
C THR A 268 15.29 -4.16 -21.00
N ASP A 269 15.81 -3.33 -20.10
CA ASP A 269 17.14 -3.51 -19.49
C ASP A 269 17.18 -2.99 -18.04
N ILE A 270 18.05 -3.61 -17.27
CA ILE A 270 18.44 -3.22 -15.92
C ILE A 270 19.94 -3.05 -15.94
N GLU A 271 20.42 -1.83 -15.74
CA GLU A 271 21.85 -1.53 -15.80
C GLU A 271 22.63 -2.37 -14.76
N ASN A 272 23.79 -2.84 -15.19
CA ASN A 272 24.65 -3.67 -14.36
C ASN A 272 25.06 -2.92 -13.08
N GLY A 273 24.85 -3.54 -11.93
CA GLY A 273 25.17 -2.94 -10.63
C GLY A 273 24.02 -2.14 -9.99
N SER A 274 22.93 -1.86 -10.71
CA SER A 274 21.80 -1.09 -10.13
C SER A 274 21.16 -1.80 -8.95
N LEU A 275 20.96 -3.13 -9.04
CA LEU A 275 20.39 -3.94 -7.96
C LEU A 275 21.32 -4.07 -6.74
N ALA A 276 22.63 -3.93 -6.92
CA ALA A 276 23.60 -3.93 -5.81
C ALA A 276 23.37 -2.74 -4.85
N ASN A 277 22.65 -1.71 -5.30
CA ASN A 277 22.30 -0.56 -4.48
C ASN A 277 21.20 -0.84 -3.45
N ILE A 278 20.48 -1.94 -3.56
CA ILE A 278 19.44 -2.39 -2.62
C ILE A 278 19.82 -3.69 -1.92
N PRO A 279 20.90 -3.72 -1.12
CA PRO A 279 21.49 -4.95 -0.59
C PRO A 279 20.60 -5.71 0.39
N ARG A 280 19.54 -5.09 0.92
CA ARG A 280 18.60 -5.69 1.88
C ARG A 280 17.33 -6.25 1.25
N VAL A 281 17.21 -6.15 -0.09
CA VAL A 281 15.99 -6.57 -0.78
C VAL A 281 15.74 -8.07 -0.59
N ARG A 282 14.48 -8.42 -0.34
CA ARG A 282 13.98 -9.77 -0.12
C ARG A 282 13.07 -10.25 -1.25
N GLU A 283 12.38 -9.30 -1.88
CA GLU A 283 11.37 -9.59 -2.90
C GLU A 283 11.47 -8.58 -4.05
N ILE A 284 11.50 -9.09 -5.29
CA ILE A 284 11.56 -8.29 -6.51
C ILE A 284 10.49 -8.78 -7.49
N HIS A 285 9.63 -7.87 -7.94
CA HIS A 285 8.64 -8.09 -8.98
C HIS A 285 9.10 -7.45 -10.28
N LEU A 286 9.33 -8.24 -11.31
CA LEU A 286 9.72 -7.84 -12.66
C LEU A 286 8.90 -8.58 -13.72
N GLU A 287 7.83 -9.24 -13.31
CA GLU A 287 6.93 -9.94 -14.22
C GLU A 287 6.25 -9.00 -15.22
N ASN A 288 5.84 -9.54 -16.35
CA ASN A 288 5.15 -8.80 -17.42
C ASN A 288 5.94 -7.55 -17.88
N ASN A 289 7.22 -7.75 -18.20
CA ASN A 289 8.11 -6.74 -18.76
C ASN A 289 8.68 -7.22 -20.12
N LYS A 290 9.76 -6.62 -20.59
CA LYS A 290 10.41 -6.92 -21.88
C LYS A 290 11.88 -7.35 -21.72
N LEU A 291 12.25 -7.86 -20.56
CA LEU A 291 13.61 -8.30 -20.26
C LEU A 291 14.01 -9.46 -21.19
N LYS A 292 15.18 -9.37 -21.84
CA LYS A 292 15.74 -10.40 -22.72
C LYS A 292 16.69 -11.35 -22.01
N LYS A 293 17.15 -10.98 -20.82
CA LYS A 293 18.07 -11.74 -19.97
C LYS A 293 17.67 -11.62 -18.50
N VAL A 294 18.13 -12.54 -17.67
CA VAL A 294 18.04 -12.42 -16.22
C VAL A 294 18.86 -11.21 -15.78
N PRO A 295 18.37 -10.33 -14.91
CA PRO A 295 19.13 -9.21 -14.38
C PRO A 295 20.42 -9.67 -13.72
N SER A 296 21.52 -8.93 -13.95
CA SER A 296 22.80 -9.21 -13.31
C SER A 296 22.81 -8.83 -11.83
N GLY A 297 23.65 -9.47 -11.04
CA GLY A 297 23.85 -9.15 -9.62
C GLY A 297 22.89 -9.83 -8.65
N LEU A 298 21.89 -10.59 -9.13
CA LEU A 298 20.96 -11.31 -8.23
C LEU A 298 21.69 -12.29 -7.30
N GLN A 299 22.77 -12.91 -7.77
CA GLN A 299 23.58 -13.84 -7.00
C GLN A 299 24.29 -13.18 -5.80
N GLU A 300 24.43 -11.85 -5.82
CA GLU A 300 25.10 -11.07 -4.78
C GLU A 300 24.14 -10.57 -3.68
N LEU A 301 22.85 -10.59 -3.95
CA LEU A 301 21.82 -10.12 -3.03
C LEU A 301 21.56 -11.14 -1.91
N LYS A 302 22.17 -10.90 -0.73
CA LYS A 302 22.21 -11.86 0.39
C LYS A 302 20.84 -12.26 0.93
N TYR A 303 19.85 -11.35 0.89
CA TYR A 303 18.56 -11.55 1.51
C TYR A 303 17.44 -11.87 0.52
N LEU A 304 17.72 -11.83 -0.81
CA LEU A 304 16.72 -12.06 -1.83
C LEU A 304 16.16 -13.49 -1.77
N GLN A 305 14.86 -13.61 -1.56
CA GLN A 305 14.14 -14.87 -1.43
C GLN A 305 13.09 -15.08 -2.51
N ILE A 306 12.55 -14.00 -3.05
CA ILE A 306 11.45 -14.05 -4.02
C ILE A 306 11.79 -13.17 -5.21
N ILE A 307 11.70 -13.75 -6.42
CA ILE A 307 11.84 -12.99 -7.66
C ILE A 307 10.84 -13.50 -8.70
N PHE A 308 10.04 -12.57 -9.24
CA PHE A 308 9.12 -12.84 -10.33
C PHE A 308 9.67 -12.25 -11.63
N LEU A 309 9.95 -13.14 -12.59
CA LEU A 309 10.47 -12.81 -13.92
C LEU A 309 9.57 -13.39 -15.03
N HIS A 310 8.42 -13.95 -14.67
CA HIS A 310 7.52 -14.54 -15.66
C HIS A 310 6.96 -13.51 -16.63
N SER A 311 6.54 -13.98 -17.81
CA SER A 311 5.99 -13.13 -18.85
C SER A 311 6.95 -11.99 -19.27
N ASN A 312 8.18 -12.37 -19.57
CA ASN A 312 9.21 -11.53 -20.16
C ASN A 312 9.66 -12.11 -21.52
N SER A 313 10.76 -11.64 -22.05
CA SER A 313 11.38 -12.11 -23.30
C SER A 313 12.73 -12.82 -23.07
N ILE A 314 12.92 -13.41 -21.89
CA ILE A 314 14.16 -14.06 -21.51
C ILE A 314 14.36 -15.32 -22.35
N THR A 315 15.46 -15.39 -23.09
CA THR A 315 15.78 -16.52 -23.98
C THR A 315 16.74 -17.52 -23.37
N LYS A 316 17.57 -17.08 -22.41
CA LYS A 316 18.61 -17.89 -21.81
C LYS A 316 18.74 -17.62 -20.32
N VAL A 317 18.97 -18.67 -19.56
CA VAL A 317 19.27 -18.61 -18.12
C VAL A 317 20.63 -19.25 -17.86
N GLY A 318 21.54 -18.47 -17.30
CA GLY A 318 22.89 -18.89 -16.97
C GLY A 318 22.96 -19.64 -15.64
N VAL A 319 23.97 -20.51 -15.52
CA VAL A 319 24.17 -21.34 -14.31
C VAL A 319 24.44 -20.53 -13.05
N ASN A 320 24.89 -19.28 -13.19
CA ASN A 320 25.26 -18.40 -12.08
C ASN A 320 24.32 -17.19 -11.92
N ASP A 321 23.17 -17.15 -12.61
CA ASP A 321 22.30 -15.97 -12.59
C ASP A 321 21.66 -15.73 -11.21
N PHE A 322 21.37 -16.78 -10.46
CA PHE A 322 20.66 -16.69 -9.18
C PHE A 322 21.52 -16.99 -7.96
N CYS A 323 22.45 -17.93 -8.08
CA CYS A 323 23.16 -18.47 -6.94
C CYS A 323 24.61 -18.03 -6.91
N PRO A 324 25.17 -17.72 -5.72
CA PRO A 324 26.58 -17.32 -5.59
C PRO A 324 27.54 -18.39 -6.16
N THR A 325 28.61 -17.93 -6.80
CA THR A 325 29.70 -18.77 -7.28
C THR A 325 30.71 -19.05 -6.20
N VAL A 326 30.82 -18.15 -5.20
CA VAL A 326 31.80 -18.24 -4.12
C VAL A 326 31.20 -19.04 -2.95
N PRO A 327 31.80 -20.17 -2.53
CA PRO A 327 31.26 -21.04 -1.49
C PRO A 327 31.04 -20.36 -0.12
N LYS A 328 31.78 -19.29 0.16
CA LYS A 328 31.73 -18.58 1.45
C LYS A 328 30.64 -17.49 1.52
N MET A 329 29.99 -17.16 0.41
CA MET A 329 28.96 -16.15 0.40
C MET A 329 27.65 -16.74 0.96
N LYS A 330 27.32 -16.39 2.18
CA LYS A 330 26.00 -16.72 2.76
C LYS A 330 24.91 -15.95 2.03
N LYS A 331 23.93 -16.66 1.50
CA LYS A 331 22.75 -16.12 0.85
C LYS A 331 21.51 -16.82 1.40
N SER A 332 20.40 -16.10 1.54
CA SER A 332 19.11 -16.72 1.81
C SER A 332 18.71 -17.65 0.67
N LEU A 333 18.06 -18.75 1.00
CA LEU A 333 17.52 -19.64 -0.03
C LEU A 333 16.31 -19.00 -0.69
N TYR A 334 16.21 -19.14 -2.01
CA TYR A 334 15.00 -18.70 -2.70
C TYR A 334 13.81 -19.58 -2.31
N SER A 335 12.73 -18.91 -1.93
CA SER A 335 11.41 -19.51 -1.72
C SER A 335 10.54 -19.45 -2.97
N ALA A 336 10.81 -18.51 -3.90
CA ALA A 336 10.15 -18.45 -5.19
C ALA A 336 11.02 -17.81 -6.27
N ILE A 337 11.15 -18.50 -7.41
CA ILE A 337 11.69 -17.98 -8.67
C ILE A 337 10.68 -18.31 -9.76
N SER A 338 10.06 -17.30 -10.37
CA SER A 338 9.10 -17.52 -11.47
C SER A 338 9.69 -17.04 -12.80
N LEU A 339 9.85 -17.97 -13.74
CA LEU A 339 10.34 -17.76 -15.11
C LEU A 339 9.35 -18.20 -16.18
N SER A 340 8.14 -18.60 -15.81
CA SER A 340 7.12 -19.04 -16.73
C SER A 340 6.79 -17.98 -17.80
N ASN A 341 6.23 -18.39 -18.94
CA ASN A 341 5.92 -17.49 -20.06
C ASN A 341 7.13 -16.67 -20.56
N ASN A 342 8.31 -17.26 -20.55
CA ASN A 342 9.51 -16.75 -21.24
C ASN A 342 9.87 -17.70 -22.39
N PRO A 343 10.54 -17.25 -23.46
CA PRO A 343 11.01 -18.11 -24.55
C PRO A 343 12.20 -19.00 -24.16
N VAL A 344 12.53 -19.06 -22.88
CA VAL A 344 13.59 -19.94 -22.35
C VAL A 344 13.27 -21.40 -22.70
N LYS A 345 14.24 -22.10 -23.24
CA LYS A 345 14.18 -23.55 -23.41
C LYS A 345 14.55 -24.22 -22.08
N TYR A 346 13.57 -24.61 -21.29
CA TYR A 346 13.76 -25.13 -19.93
C TYR A 346 14.65 -26.37 -19.86
N TRP A 347 14.72 -27.16 -20.93
CA TRP A 347 15.59 -28.34 -21.04
C TRP A 347 17.08 -27.99 -21.24
N GLU A 348 17.39 -26.74 -21.62
CA GLU A 348 18.76 -26.22 -21.71
C GLU A 348 19.24 -25.62 -20.38
N VAL A 349 18.34 -25.42 -19.40
CA VAL A 349 18.68 -24.84 -18.11
C VAL A 349 19.32 -25.91 -17.21
N GLN A 350 20.52 -25.67 -16.79
CA GLN A 350 21.25 -26.62 -15.94
C GLN A 350 20.62 -26.70 -14.54
N PRO A 351 20.45 -27.88 -13.94
CA PRO A 351 19.94 -28.02 -12.57
C PRO A 351 20.74 -27.23 -11.53
N ALA A 352 22.07 -27.07 -11.73
CA ALA A 352 22.95 -26.29 -10.87
C ALA A 352 22.60 -24.79 -10.80
N THR A 353 21.84 -24.27 -11.77
CA THR A 353 21.33 -22.89 -11.78
C THR A 353 20.53 -22.58 -10.51
N PHE A 354 19.81 -23.57 -10.00
CA PHE A 354 18.93 -23.42 -8.85
C PHE A 354 19.44 -24.10 -7.57
N ARG A 355 20.75 -24.18 -7.40
CA ARG A 355 21.40 -24.83 -6.22
C ARG A 355 21.12 -24.14 -4.89
N CYS A 356 20.64 -22.89 -4.91
CA CYS A 356 20.31 -22.09 -3.73
C CYS A 356 18.80 -21.84 -3.58
N VAL A 357 17.96 -22.80 -3.96
CA VAL A 357 16.51 -22.74 -3.71
C VAL A 357 16.13 -23.60 -2.50
N LEU A 358 15.07 -23.20 -1.81
CA LEU A 358 14.57 -23.93 -0.65
C LEU A 358 14.05 -25.33 -1.06
N SER A 359 13.37 -25.41 -2.20
CA SER A 359 12.76 -26.61 -2.77
C SER A 359 12.71 -26.49 -4.29
N ARG A 360 12.71 -27.63 -4.99
CA ARG A 360 12.47 -27.62 -6.44
C ARG A 360 11.12 -27.02 -6.82
N MET A 361 10.11 -27.11 -5.96
CA MET A 361 8.81 -26.48 -6.12
C MET A 361 8.85 -24.94 -6.07
N SER A 362 9.95 -24.38 -5.56
CA SER A 362 10.15 -22.91 -5.52
C SER A 362 10.48 -22.32 -6.90
N VAL A 363 10.71 -23.15 -7.92
CA VAL A 363 11.05 -22.69 -9.26
C VAL A 363 9.94 -23.04 -10.24
N GLN A 364 9.40 -22.00 -10.87
CA GLN A 364 8.42 -22.14 -11.93
C GLN A 364 9.08 -21.89 -13.29
N LEU A 365 9.35 -22.97 -14.00
CA LEU A 365 9.82 -22.99 -15.39
C LEU A 365 8.72 -23.52 -16.30
N GLY A 366 8.70 -23.06 -17.53
CA GLY A 366 7.78 -23.59 -18.54
C GLY A 366 6.56 -22.72 -18.78
N ASN A 367 6.00 -22.91 -19.96
CA ASN A 367 4.80 -22.20 -20.42
C ASN A 367 3.59 -23.10 -20.17
N PHE A 368 2.70 -22.69 -19.30
CA PHE A 368 1.42 -23.36 -19.08
C PHE A 368 0.41 -23.09 -20.23
N ARG A 369 0.90 -22.89 -21.45
CA ARG A 369 -0.01 -22.90 -22.60
C ARG A 369 -0.25 -24.35 -23.01
N LYS A 370 -1.45 -24.84 -22.69
CA LYS A 370 -2.07 -25.92 -23.45
C LYS A 370 -2.54 -25.38 -24.78
#